data_38d48e01efa704dd223e58c68dd4215f
#
_entry.id   38d48e01efa704dd223e58c68dd4215f
#
_cell.length_a   1.000
_cell.length_b   1.000
_cell.length_c   1.000
_cell.angle_alpha   90.00
_cell.angle_beta   90.00
_cell.angle_gamma   90.00
#
_symmetry.space_group_name_H-M   'P 1'
#
loop_
_entity.id
_entity.type
_entity.pdbx_description
1 polymer ?
#
loop_
_entity_poly.entity_id
_entity_poly.type
_entity_poly.pdbx_seq_one_letter_code
_entity_poly.pdbx_strand_id
1 'polypeptide(L)'
;MTALPVLSVLSARPPTAGRPFRQSSVYRRWPATLGALALAVTLAACSKPELAAPPAEPTVAGAVVSFPGNQDPAGLRLVAVSGASDHQVLLTGRLGWDEDRTSRVFAPYAGRIDKLLVSVGQPVKRGAALAQLSSADVGQAQADLHKAEADQALGRSSVARARDLVEGGVIARKELEQAEADLARATAEASRARARLAQYGVTGAAPGAINQSFMLVAPVAGVVVERNSNPGAEVRTDVQGAPLFVISDPTALWAMIDVDEAQLALVQPGQALLLSTAAWPEREFAATVMSVGEAVDANSRTVKVRARVPNATRQLKAEMFVKASVSQRGSLPLVPADAVFLRGSQQVLFVHKGPGKYERRAVKLRPAGPQFWSVLQGVNVGDSVVVGGGLYLNQLLDTAK
;
A
#
# COMPACT_ATOMS: atom_id res chain seq x y z
N MET A 1 -36.29 -22.28 -35.96
CA MET A 1 -36.06 -21.85 -37.34
C MET A 1 -34.84 -20.95 -37.34
N THR A 2 -33.78 -21.50 -37.82
CA THR A 2 -32.83 -20.96 -38.83
C THR A 2 -32.03 -19.77 -38.40
N ALA A 3 -30.70 -19.65 -38.41
CA ALA A 3 -29.60 -20.51 -38.93
C ALA A 3 -28.29 -19.85 -38.41
N LEU A 4 -27.29 -20.71 -38.14
CA LEU A 4 -25.89 -20.34 -38.05
C LEU A 4 -25.30 -20.10 -39.47
N PRO A 5 -24.21 -19.39 -39.62
CA PRO A 5 -23.08 -19.88 -40.39
C PRO A 5 -21.75 -19.79 -39.64
N VAL A 6 -21.02 -20.89 -39.54
CA VAL A 6 -20.00 -21.49 -40.38
C VAL A 6 -18.60 -20.86 -40.22
N LEU A 7 -17.73 -21.74 -39.68
CA LEU A 7 -16.28 -21.69 -39.58
C LEU A 7 -15.56 -21.22 -40.85
N SER A 8 -14.45 -20.52 -40.70
CA SER A 8 -13.31 -20.59 -41.62
C SER A 8 -12.03 -20.90 -40.83
N VAL A 9 -11.56 -22.11 -41.06
CA VAL A 9 -10.27 -22.67 -40.70
C VAL A 9 -9.21 -22.07 -41.62
N LEU A 10 -8.20 -21.39 -41.08
CA LEU A 10 -6.98 -21.05 -41.80
C LEU A 10 -5.86 -22.00 -41.38
N SER A 11 -5.52 -22.85 -42.29
CA SER A 11 -4.44 -23.82 -42.33
C SER A 11 -3.07 -23.17 -42.22
N ALA A 12 -2.27 -23.57 -41.23
CA ALA A 12 -0.85 -23.24 -41.13
C ALA A 12 -0.05 -24.25 -41.95
N ARG A 13 0.77 -23.79 -42.87
CA ARG A 13 1.78 -24.54 -43.64
C ARG A 13 3.05 -24.77 -42.79
N PRO A 14 3.69 -25.96 -42.88
CA PRO A 14 4.99 -26.22 -42.26
C PRO A 14 6.15 -25.65 -43.10
N PRO A 15 7.29 -25.32 -42.47
CA PRO A 15 8.47 -24.82 -43.16
C PRO A 15 9.24 -25.97 -43.84
N THR A 16 9.70 -25.71 -45.03
CA THR A 16 10.44 -26.54 -45.94
C THR A 16 11.87 -26.87 -45.47
N ALA A 17 12.27 -28.09 -45.74
CA ALA A 17 13.56 -28.73 -45.46
C ALA A 17 14.77 -27.99 -46.03
N GLY A 18 15.83 -27.89 -45.20
CA GLY A 18 17.14 -27.39 -45.60
C GLY A 18 17.91 -28.42 -46.45
N ARG A 19 18.63 -27.88 -47.44
CA ARG A 19 19.51 -28.58 -48.36
C ARG A 19 20.78 -29.12 -47.65
N PRO A 20 21.35 -30.27 -48.10
CA PRO A 20 22.57 -30.82 -47.52
C PRO A 20 23.82 -30.08 -48.05
N PHE A 21 24.74 -29.87 -47.12
CA PHE A 21 26.07 -29.33 -47.42
C PHE A 21 26.95 -30.38 -48.09
N ARG A 22 27.46 -30.07 -49.29
CA ARG A 22 28.40 -30.90 -50.05
C ARG A 22 29.79 -30.83 -49.40
N GLN A 23 30.32 -31.96 -48.95
CA GLN A 23 31.73 -32.13 -48.64
C GLN A 23 32.53 -32.30 -49.93
N SER A 24 33.45 -31.37 -50.19
CA SER A 24 34.47 -31.50 -51.22
C SER A 24 35.76 -32.03 -50.59
N SER A 25 36.04 -33.28 -50.85
CA SER A 25 37.33 -33.94 -50.59
C SER A 25 38.38 -33.45 -51.60
N VAL A 26 39.42 -32.79 -51.14
CA VAL A 26 40.61 -32.48 -51.94
C VAL A 26 41.73 -33.44 -51.51
N TYR A 27 41.89 -34.52 -52.24
CA TYR A 27 43.08 -35.35 -52.14
C TYR A 27 44.25 -34.64 -52.86
N ARG A 28 45.26 -34.21 -52.11
CA ARG A 28 46.53 -33.75 -52.67
C ARG A 28 47.56 -34.86 -52.54
N ARG A 29 47.92 -35.47 -53.68
CA ARG A 29 48.98 -36.44 -53.83
C ARG A 29 50.37 -35.81 -53.58
N TRP A 30 51.20 -36.44 -52.75
CA TRP A 30 52.61 -36.13 -52.59
C TRP A 30 53.40 -37.26 -53.32
N PRO A 31 54.48 -36.86 -54.00
CA PRO A 31 55.33 -37.86 -54.70
C PRO A 31 56.33 -38.49 -53.74
N ALA A 32 56.52 -39.75 -53.88
CA ALA A 32 57.55 -40.58 -53.27
C ALA A 32 58.87 -40.34 -53.99
N THR A 33 59.85 -39.77 -53.31
CA THR A 33 61.27 -40.02 -53.65
C THR A 33 62.18 -39.68 -52.42
N LEU A 34 63.20 -40.56 -52.28
CA LEU A 34 64.40 -40.44 -51.46
C LEU A 34 64.28 -41.00 -50.04
N GLY A 35 64.53 -42.26 -50.05
CA GLY A 35 65.14 -43.13 -49.15
C GLY A 35 66.64 -42.86 -48.91
N ALA A 36 67.14 -43.51 -47.89
CA ALA A 36 68.52 -43.74 -47.52
C ALA A 36 69.32 -42.48 -47.07
N LEU A 37 69.27 -42.18 -45.76
CA LEU A 37 70.43 -41.79 -44.89
C LEU A 37 69.95 -41.54 -43.49
N ALA A 38 69.87 -42.49 -42.60
CA ALA A 38 69.87 -42.27 -41.16
C ALA A 38 69.82 -43.55 -40.34
N LEU A 39 70.87 -44.35 -40.55
CA LEU A 39 71.12 -45.50 -39.64
C LEU A 39 72.43 -45.23 -38.88
N ALA A 40 72.50 -44.23 -38.11
CA ALA A 40 73.63 -43.95 -37.18
C ALA A 40 73.36 -42.79 -36.22
N VAL A 41 72.29 -42.79 -35.40
CA VAL A 41 72.23 -42.03 -34.13
C VAL A 41 71.13 -42.66 -33.25
N THR A 42 71.33 -43.89 -32.83
CA THR A 42 70.48 -44.53 -31.82
C THR A 42 71.31 -45.14 -30.70
N LEU A 43 72.10 -44.30 -29.99
CA LEU A 43 72.75 -44.73 -28.76
C LEU A 43 73.15 -43.54 -27.86
N ALA A 44 72.19 -42.67 -27.53
CA ALA A 44 72.40 -41.75 -26.41
C ALA A 44 71.05 -41.04 -26.09
N ALA A 45 70.10 -41.73 -25.46
CA ALA A 45 69.06 -41.11 -24.64
C ALA A 45 68.25 -42.15 -23.88
N CYS A 46 68.88 -42.93 -23.03
CA CYS A 46 68.19 -43.50 -21.88
C CYS A 46 68.26 -42.52 -20.70
N SER A 47 67.72 -41.33 -20.86
CA SER A 47 67.30 -40.54 -19.71
C SER A 47 65.94 -41.08 -19.32
N LYS A 48 65.90 -41.77 -18.20
CA LYS A 48 64.73 -42.19 -17.46
C LYS A 48 63.81 -40.97 -17.35
N PRO A 49 62.54 -40.98 -17.81
CA PRO A 49 61.66 -39.86 -17.48
C PRO A 49 61.58 -39.80 -15.95
N GLU A 50 62.06 -38.73 -15.41
CA GLU A 50 61.85 -38.38 -14.01
C GLU A 50 60.34 -38.28 -13.84
N LEU A 51 59.75 -39.29 -13.19
CA LEU A 51 58.34 -39.27 -12.84
C LEU A 51 58.14 -37.94 -12.08
N ALA A 52 57.42 -37.01 -12.72
CA ALA A 52 56.98 -35.78 -12.04
C ALA A 52 56.43 -36.21 -10.68
N ALA A 53 57.00 -35.65 -9.61
CA ALA A 53 56.53 -35.93 -8.28
C ALA A 53 55.01 -35.78 -8.25
N PRO A 54 54.28 -36.72 -7.62
CA PRO A 54 52.81 -36.62 -7.56
C PRO A 54 52.47 -35.21 -7.00
N PRO A 55 51.47 -34.54 -7.55
CA PRO A 55 51.08 -33.23 -7.08
C PRO A 55 50.89 -33.29 -5.56
N ALA A 56 51.62 -32.46 -4.85
CA ALA A 56 51.58 -32.45 -3.40
C ALA A 56 50.12 -32.31 -2.91
N GLU A 57 49.71 -33.22 -2.04
CA GLU A 57 48.32 -33.26 -1.55
C GLU A 57 48.02 -32.04 -0.63
N PRO A 58 46.77 -31.56 -0.61
CA PRO A 58 46.36 -30.49 0.31
C PRO A 58 46.59 -30.94 1.76
N THR A 59 47.16 -30.07 2.58
CA THR A 59 47.37 -30.31 4.01
C THR A 59 46.24 -29.73 4.82
N VAL A 60 45.82 -30.47 5.85
CA VAL A 60 44.75 -30.07 6.75
C VAL A 60 45.31 -29.86 8.15
N ALA A 61 45.12 -28.67 8.71
CA ALA A 61 45.50 -28.34 10.09
C ALA A 61 44.31 -27.73 10.82
N GLY A 62 43.65 -28.52 11.67
CA GLY A 62 42.45 -28.11 12.40
C GLY A 62 41.28 -27.75 11.48
N ALA A 63 40.90 -26.48 11.37
CA ALA A 63 39.84 -25.98 10.49
C ALA A 63 40.36 -25.39 9.16
N VAL A 64 41.66 -25.46 8.91
CA VAL A 64 42.30 -24.82 7.76
C VAL A 64 42.77 -25.89 6.75
N VAL A 65 42.41 -25.68 5.50
CA VAL A 65 42.92 -26.41 4.35
C VAL A 65 43.96 -25.56 3.66
N SER A 66 45.16 -26.10 3.42
CA SER A 66 46.23 -25.42 2.70
C SER A 66 46.60 -26.20 1.46
N PHE A 67 46.62 -25.55 0.32
CA PHE A 67 47.02 -26.14 -0.97
C PHE A 67 48.50 -25.90 -1.23
N PRO A 68 49.20 -26.87 -1.82
CA PRO A 68 50.63 -26.77 -2.11
C PRO A 68 50.89 -25.64 -3.13
N GLY A 69 52.07 -25.04 -3.02
CA GLY A 69 52.46 -23.94 -3.90
C GLY A 69 51.74 -22.62 -3.67
N ASN A 70 50.96 -22.50 -2.60
CA ASN A 70 50.13 -21.30 -2.33
C ASN A 70 49.25 -20.85 -3.52
N GLN A 71 48.73 -21.81 -4.29
CA GLN A 71 47.86 -21.55 -5.42
C GLN A 71 46.43 -21.91 -5.06
N ASP A 72 45.51 -21.06 -5.49
CA ASP A 72 44.11 -21.33 -5.32
C ASP A 72 43.67 -22.42 -6.33
N PRO A 73 43.01 -23.50 -5.90
CA PRO A 73 42.61 -24.58 -6.78
C PRO A 73 41.57 -24.09 -7.81
N ALA A 74 41.72 -24.58 -9.04
CA ALA A 74 40.76 -24.32 -10.08
C ALA A 74 39.36 -24.84 -9.67
N GLY A 75 38.34 -23.97 -9.75
CA GLY A 75 36.95 -24.31 -9.40
C GLY A 75 36.49 -23.73 -8.07
N LEU A 76 37.34 -23.10 -7.26
CA LEU A 76 36.90 -22.29 -6.14
C LEU A 76 36.58 -20.86 -6.60
N ARG A 77 35.37 -20.43 -6.33
CA ARG A 77 34.90 -19.05 -6.62
C ARG A 77 34.83 -18.29 -5.30
N LEU A 78 35.53 -17.18 -5.23
CA LEU A 78 35.57 -16.30 -4.08
C LEU A 78 34.70 -15.08 -4.30
N VAL A 79 34.01 -14.67 -3.26
CA VAL A 79 33.22 -13.43 -3.24
C VAL A 79 33.59 -12.68 -1.95
N ALA A 80 33.90 -11.40 -2.09
CA ALA A 80 34.13 -10.56 -0.93
C ALA A 80 32.82 -10.37 -0.14
N VAL A 81 32.90 -10.50 1.18
CA VAL A 81 31.80 -10.19 2.07
C VAL A 81 31.50 -8.70 1.92
N SER A 82 30.36 -8.42 1.33
CA SER A 82 29.92 -7.05 1.13
C SER A 82 29.52 -6.42 2.47
N GLY A 83 29.81 -5.13 2.61
CA GLY A 83 29.20 -4.33 3.66
C GLY A 83 27.69 -4.38 3.51
N ALA A 84 27.01 -3.97 4.54
CA ALA A 84 25.58 -3.82 4.55
C ALA A 84 25.08 -3.16 3.27
N SER A 85 24.40 -3.87 2.42
CA SER A 85 23.64 -3.25 1.34
C SER A 85 22.29 -2.80 1.88
N ASP A 86 21.86 -1.63 1.46
CA ASP A 86 20.51 -1.20 1.72
C ASP A 86 19.56 -2.24 1.10
N HIS A 87 18.80 -2.92 1.95
CA HIS A 87 17.76 -3.85 1.51
C HIS A 87 16.46 -3.08 1.41
N GLN A 88 15.78 -3.24 0.30
CA GLN A 88 14.41 -2.78 0.18
C GLN A 88 13.48 -3.88 0.74
N VAL A 89 12.79 -3.55 1.82
CA VAL A 89 11.69 -4.36 2.33
C VAL A 89 10.42 -3.86 1.65
N LEU A 90 9.69 -4.79 1.04
CA LEU A 90 8.42 -4.48 0.39
C LEU A 90 7.28 -4.78 1.35
N LEU A 91 6.50 -3.76 1.64
CA LEU A 91 5.29 -3.82 2.43
C LEU A 91 4.08 -3.64 1.51
N THR A 92 2.98 -4.29 1.83
CA THR A 92 1.74 -4.14 1.08
C THR A 92 0.80 -3.17 1.76
N GLY A 93 -0.03 -2.51 0.97
CA GLY A 93 -1.00 -1.57 1.51
C GLY A 93 -2.09 -1.20 0.51
N ARG A 94 -2.98 -0.34 0.94
CA ARG A 94 -4.08 0.18 0.14
C ARG A 94 -4.19 1.69 0.33
N LEU A 95 -4.48 2.40 -0.75
CA LEU A 95 -4.79 3.83 -0.68
C LEU A 95 -6.20 4.02 -0.15
N GLY A 96 -6.41 5.06 0.61
CA GLY A 96 -7.72 5.50 1.09
C GLY A 96 -7.85 7.01 1.01
N TRP A 97 -9.06 7.50 1.21
CA TRP A 97 -9.28 8.93 1.34
C TRP A 97 -8.57 9.47 2.59
N ASP A 98 -8.10 10.71 2.51
CA ASP A 98 -7.64 11.44 3.69
C ASP A 98 -8.85 11.76 4.58
N GLU A 99 -9.03 11.00 5.66
CA GLU A 99 -10.19 11.11 6.57
C GLU A 99 -10.30 12.50 7.21
N ASP A 100 -9.18 13.19 7.39
CA ASP A 100 -9.17 14.56 7.94
C ASP A 100 -9.78 15.58 6.94
N ARG A 101 -9.87 15.19 5.66
CA ARG A 101 -10.40 16.00 4.56
C ARG A 101 -11.62 15.37 3.89
N THR A 102 -12.14 14.31 4.51
CA THR A 102 -13.29 13.58 3.97
C THR A 102 -14.50 13.81 4.86
N SER A 103 -15.61 14.10 4.24
CA SER A 103 -16.89 14.20 4.92
C SER A 103 -17.88 13.21 4.34
N ARG A 104 -18.45 12.40 5.22
CA ARG A 104 -19.55 11.49 4.92
C ARG A 104 -20.85 12.17 5.26
N VAL A 105 -21.63 12.51 4.25
CA VAL A 105 -22.88 13.28 4.38
C VAL A 105 -24.05 12.32 4.47
N PHE A 106 -24.71 12.32 5.60
CA PHE A 106 -25.93 11.60 5.88
C PHE A 106 -27.14 12.55 5.85
N ALA A 107 -28.34 12.02 5.64
CA ALA A 107 -29.53 12.83 5.86
C ALA A 107 -29.73 13.04 7.36
N PRO A 108 -29.91 14.27 7.79
CA PRO A 108 -30.16 14.56 9.20
C PRO A 108 -31.53 14.12 9.69
N TYR A 109 -32.47 13.92 8.76
CA TYR A 109 -33.89 13.58 9.03
C TYR A 109 -34.37 12.54 8.03
N ALA A 110 -35.40 11.79 8.44
CA ALA A 110 -36.12 10.88 7.55
C ALA A 110 -36.85 11.67 6.48
N GLY A 111 -36.90 11.10 5.28
CA GLY A 111 -37.57 11.75 4.16
C GLY A 111 -37.29 11.07 2.83
N ARG A 112 -37.71 11.71 1.75
CA ARG A 112 -37.52 11.23 0.38
C ARG A 112 -36.65 12.17 -0.40
N ILE A 113 -35.76 11.62 -1.22
CA ILE A 113 -34.93 12.40 -2.14
C ILE A 113 -35.74 12.81 -3.35
N ASP A 114 -36.01 14.10 -3.49
CA ASP A 114 -36.77 14.63 -4.63
C ASP A 114 -35.83 14.80 -5.83
N LYS A 115 -34.67 15.45 -5.60
CA LYS A 115 -33.72 15.75 -6.68
C LYS A 115 -32.30 15.63 -6.18
N LEU A 116 -31.43 15.15 -7.04
CA LEU A 116 -29.97 15.20 -6.86
C LEU A 116 -29.42 16.36 -7.68
N LEU A 117 -28.62 17.21 -7.05
CA LEU A 117 -28.12 18.46 -7.66
C LEU A 117 -26.65 18.35 -8.07
N VAL A 118 -25.96 17.28 -7.64
CA VAL A 118 -24.53 17.05 -7.93
C VAL A 118 -24.31 15.63 -8.42
N SER A 119 -23.22 15.46 -9.17
CA SER A 119 -22.76 14.18 -9.69
C SER A 119 -21.40 13.81 -9.10
N VAL A 120 -21.05 12.50 -9.14
CA VAL A 120 -19.72 12.02 -8.78
C VAL A 120 -18.67 12.66 -9.68
N GLY A 121 -17.56 13.09 -9.10
CA GLY A 121 -16.50 13.83 -9.77
C GLY A 121 -16.68 15.35 -9.77
N GLN A 122 -17.85 15.86 -9.38
CA GLN A 122 -18.14 17.29 -9.37
C GLN A 122 -17.48 17.98 -8.16
N PRO A 123 -16.76 19.11 -8.36
CA PRO A 123 -16.28 19.93 -7.26
C PRO A 123 -17.42 20.71 -6.60
N VAL A 124 -17.41 20.76 -5.29
CA VAL A 124 -18.39 21.47 -4.46
C VAL A 124 -17.69 22.38 -3.45
N LYS A 125 -18.32 23.51 -3.16
CA LYS A 125 -17.89 24.43 -2.09
C LYS A 125 -18.69 24.09 -0.81
N ARG A 126 -18.15 24.46 0.35
CA ARG A 126 -18.90 24.39 1.59
C ARG A 126 -20.23 25.15 1.46
N GLY A 127 -21.33 24.55 1.88
CA GLY A 127 -22.67 25.09 1.73
C GLY A 127 -23.33 24.89 0.38
N ALA A 128 -22.65 24.27 -0.60
CA ALA A 128 -23.28 23.96 -1.89
C ALA A 128 -24.39 22.91 -1.72
N ALA A 129 -25.51 23.09 -2.39
CA ALA A 129 -26.61 22.15 -2.36
C ALA A 129 -26.25 20.86 -3.08
N LEU A 130 -26.40 19.72 -2.40
CA LEU A 130 -26.14 18.37 -2.90
C LEU A 130 -27.39 17.68 -3.39
N ALA A 131 -28.47 17.79 -2.62
CA ALA A 131 -29.74 17.19 -2.91
C ALA A 131 -30.89 18.01 -2.30
N GLN A 132 -32.07 17.92 -2.88
CA GLN A 132 -33.31 18.36 -2.33
C GLN A 132 -34.08 17.16 -1.78
N LEU A 133 -34.48 17.24 -0.52
CA LEU A 133 -35.23 16.20 0.16
C LEU A 133 -36.56 16.76 0.66
N SER A 134 -37.60 15.93 0.73
CA SER A 134 -38.87 16.22 1.37
C SER A 134 -39.00 15.40 2.66
N SER A 135 -39.44 16.04 3.74
CA SER A 135 -39.62 15.41 5.06
C SER A 135 -40.92 15.85 5.68
N ALA A 136 -41.74 14.88 6.09
CA ALA A 136 -42.97 15.14 6.81
C ALA A 136 -42.69 15.84 8.16
N ASP A 137 -41.58 15.51 8.83
CA ASP A 137 -41.20 16.11 10.11
C ASP A 137 -40.89 17.60 9.98
N VAL A 138 -40.25 17.99 8.85
CA VAL A 138 -39.99 19.40 8.54
C VAL A 138 -41.31 20.13 8.28
N GLY A 139 -42.22 19.52 7.52
CA GLY A 139 -43.55 20.09 7.30
C GLY A 139 -44.35 20.28 8.58
N GLN A 140 -44.34 19.29 9.47
CA GLN A 140 -44.98 19.39 10.77
C GLN A 140 -44.38 20.50 11.63
N ALA A 141 -43.05 20.61 11.70
CA ALA A 141 -42.36 21.66 12.44
C ALA A 141 -42.69 23.07 11.92
N GLN A 142 -42.88 23.23 10.59
CA GLN A 142 -43.33 24.49 10.00
C GLN A 142 -44.76 24.80 10.38
N ALA A 143 -45.68 23.80 10.31
CA ALA A 143 -47.06 23.96 10.71
C ALA A 143 -47.19 24.37 12.19
N ASP A 144 -46.43 23.72 13.07
CA ASP A 144 -46.36 24.05 14.50
C ASP A 144 -45.91 25.49 14.71
N LEU A 145 -44.87 25.94 13.96
CA LEU A 145 -44.39 27.32 14.07
C LEU A 145 -45.43 28.34 13.62
N HIS A 146 -46.09 28.10 12.46
CA HIS A 146 -47.13 28.99 11.94
C HIS A 146 -48.30 29.12 12.93
N LYS A 147 -48.74 28.01 13.53
CA LYS A 147 -49.74 28.02 14.57
C LYS A 147 -49.31 28.88 15.80
N ALA A 148 -48.09 28.61 16.30
CA ALA A 148 -47.58 29.31 17.48
C ALA A 148 -47.37 30.81 17.21
N GLU A 149 -47.02 31.22 15.98
CA GLU A 149 -46.88 32.63 15.61
C GLU A 149 -48.26 33.31 15.47
N ALA A 150 -49.27 32.59 14.98
CA ALA A 150 -50.65 33.08 14.93
C ALA A 150 -51.19 33.30 16.35
N ASP A 151 -51.00 32.34 17.26
CA ASP A 151 -51.40 32.45 18.66
C ASP A 151 -50.66 33.60 19.36
N GLN A 152 -49.37 33.81 19.10
CA GLN A 152 -48.62 34.97 19.62
C GLN A 152 -49.15 36.29 19.08
N ALA A 153 -49.50 36.37 17.79
CA ALA A 153 -50.08 37.57 17.19
C ALA A 153 -51.45 37.90 17.81
N LEU A 154 -52.28 36.87 18.01
CA LEU A 154 -53.57 37.04 18.72
C LEU A 154 -53.36 37.56 20.16
N GLY A 155 -52.41 36.94 20.88
CA GLY A 155 -52.08 37.37 22.24
C GLY A 155 -51.66 38.85 22.31
N ARG A 156 -50.80 39.29 21.37
CA ARG A 156 -50.37 40.70 21.26
C ARG A 156 -51.58 41.63 21.07
N SER A 157 -52.49 41.29 20.17
CA SER A 157 -53.69 42.08 19.92
C SER A 157 -54.61 42.11 21.15
N SER A 158 -54.73 41.00 21.87
CA SER A 158 -55.52 40.90 23.11
C SER A 158 -54.99 41.77 24.22
N VAL A 159 -53.67 41.75 24.45
CA VAL A 159 -53.00 42.62 25.43
C VAL A 159 -53.19 44.09 25.05
N ALA A 160 -53.02 44.47 23.79
CA ALA A 160 -53.22 45.85 23.34
C ALA A 160 -54.63 46.34 23.67
N ARG A 161 -55.66 45.55 23.27
CA ARG A 161 -57.04 45.90 23.59
C ARG A 161 -57.32 45.96 25.09
N ALA A 162 -56.83 44.96 25.87
CA ALA A 162 -57.00 44.95 27.33
C ALA A 162 -56.38 46.17 27.97
N ARG A 163 -55.22 46.62 27.50
CA ARG A 163 -54.52 47.80 27.99
C ARG A 163 -55.36 49.07 27.77
N ASP A 164 -55.89 49.28 26.55
CA ASP A 164 -56.73 50.40 26.23
C ASP A 164 -58.04 50.42 27.07
N LEU A 165 -58.66 49.24 27.32
CA LEU A 165 -59.85 49.11 28.13
C LEU A 165 -59.58 49.32 29.63
N VAL A 166 -58.47 48.94 30.18
CA VAL A 166 -58.06 49.25 31.56
C VAL A 166 -57.79 50.76 31.75
N GLU A 167 -57.11 51.38 30.79
CA GLU A 167 -56.87 52.82 30.78
C GLU A 167 -58.18 53.60 30.72
N GLY A 168 -59.18 53.07 29.97
CA GLY A 168 -60.53 53.60 29.93
C GLY A 168 -61.41 53.25 31.12
N GLY A 169 -60.91 52.48 32.09
CA GLY A 169 -61.67 52.06 33.28
C GLY A 169 -62.80 51.07 33.04
N VAL A 170 -62.77 50.35 31.89
CA VAL A 170 -63.86 49.44 31.45
C VAL A 170 -63.65 48.01 31.98
N ILE A 171 -62.42 47.53 32.15
CA ILE A 171 -62.11 46.19 32.66
C ILE A 171 -61.18 46.25 33.86
N ALA A 172 -61.16 45.17 34.67
CA ALA A 172 -60.29 45.06 35.82
C ALA A 172 -58.85 44.81 35.43
N ARG A 173 -57.86 45.28 36.21
CA ARG A 173 -56.44 45.08 36.01
C ARG A 173 -56.05 43.61 35.93
N LYS A 174 -56.77 42.73 36.65
CA LYS A 174 -56.60 41.27 36.61
C LYS A 174 -56.78 40.70 35.20
N GLU A 175 -57.65 41.28 34.38
CA GLU A 175 -57.87 40.81 33.00
C GLU A 175 -56.70 41.16 32.08
N LEU A 176 -56.07 42.33 32.28
CA LEU A 176 -54.82 42.69 31.59
C LEU A 176 -53.70 41.74 32.00
N GLU A 177 -53.52 41.50 33.32
CA GLU A 177 -52.48 40.55 33.82
C GLU A 177 -52.67 39.15 33.25
N GLN A 178 -53.94 38.69 33.11
CA GLN A 178 -54.25 37.42 32.45
C GLN A 178 -53.85 37.44 30.97
N ALA A 179 -54.21 38.49 30.24
CA ALA A 179 -53.85 38.63 28.81
C ALA A 179 -52.32 38.68 28.61
N GLU A 180 -51.59 39.35 29.50
CA GLU A 180 -50.13 39.41 29.49
C GLU A 180 -49.50 38.03 29.76
N ALA A 181 -50.05 37.27 30.71
CA ALA A 181 -49.62 35.90 30.99
C ALA A 181 -49.88 34.98 29.80
N ASP A 182 -51.02 35.12 29.10
CA ASP A 182 -51.37 34.34 27.90
C ASP A 182 -50.39 34.68 26.74
N LEU A 183 -50.07 35.97 26.53
CA LEU A 183 -49.07 36.40 25.56
C LEU A 183 -47.68 35.83 25.87
N ALA A 184 -47.30 35.86 27.15
CA ALA A 184 -46.03 35.29 27.57
C ALA A 184 -45.94 33.79 27.24
N ARG A 185 -47.00 33.01 27.49
CA ARG A 185 -47.08 31.60 27.12
C ARG A 185 -47.01 31.38 25.60
N ALA A 186 -47.78 32.14 24.81
CA ALA A 186 -47.75 32.09 23.38
C ALA A 186 -46.37 32.50 22.79
N THR A 187 -45.71 33.44 23.39
CA THR A 187 -44.35 33.89 23.02
C THR A 187 -43.32 32.79 23.26
N ALA A 188 -43.40 32.11 24.41
CA ALA A 188 -42.52 31.01 24.73
C ALA A 188 -42.71 29.84 23.78
N GLU A 189 -43.96 29.53 23.43
CA GLU A 189 -44.28 28.46 22.48
C GLU A 189 -43.81 28.77 21.06
N ALA A 190 -44.00 30.02 20.56
CA ALA A 190 -43.45 30.43 19.27
C ALA A 190 -41.93 30.37 19.23
N SER A 191 -41.28 30.74 20.35
CA SER A 191 -39.80 30.62 20.49
C SER A 191 -39.36 29.14 20.42
N ARG A 192 -40.05 28.27 21.15
CA ARG A 192 -39.81 26.82 21.12
C ARG A 192 -39.97 26.24 19.73
N ALA A 193 -41.08 26.52 19.06
CA ALA A 193 -41.34 26.02 17.70
C ALA A 193 -40.34 26.54 16.68
N ARG A 194 -39.87 27.81 16.82
CA ARG A 194 -38.84 28.40 15.98
C ARG A 194 -37.47 27.72 16.22
N ALA A 195 -37.11 27.44 17.45
CA ALA A 195 -35.88 26.72 17.79
C ALA A 195 -35.89 25.31 17.22
N ARG A 196 -37.04 24.63 17.30
CA ARG A 196 -37.23 23.30 16.69
C ARG A 196 -37.01 23.33 15.16
N LEU A 197 -37.64 24.31 14.48
CA LEU A 197 -37.51 24.44 13.01
C LEU A 197 -36.08 24.78 12.62
N ALA A 198 -35.37 25.61 13.42
CA ALA A 198 -33.97 25.96 13.20
C ALA A 198 -33.04 24.73 13.24
N GLN A 199 -33.34 23.71 14.06
CA GLN A 199 -32.59 22.46 14.09
C GLN A 199 -32.63 21.75 12.73
N TYR A 200 -33.70 21.91 11.95
CA TYR A 200 -33.82 21.38 10.59
C TYR A 200 -33.04 22.17 9.54
N GLY A 201 -32.30 23.23 9.94
CA GLY A 201 -31.55 24.07 9.01
C GLY A 201 -32.44 24.90 8.07
N VAL A 202 -33.72 24.94 8.32
CA VAL A 202 -34.69 25.75 7.57
C VAL A 202 -34.73 27.14 8.19
N THR A 203 -34.01 28.08 7.58
CA THR A 203 -34.07 29.50 7.92
C THR A 203 -34.87 30.23 6.85
N GLY A 204 -35.98 30.87 7.24
CA GLY A 204 -36.76 31.74 6.35
C GLY A 204 -37.84 31.02 5.53
N ALA A 205 -38.77 30.34 6.19
CA ALA A 205 -40.00 29.93 5.54
C ALA A 205 -40.80 31.21 5.17
N ALA A 206 -41.20 31.34 3.91
CA ALA A 206 -42.09 32.40 3.50
C ALA A 206 -43.42 32.32 4.33
N PRO A 207 -43.99 33.44 4.82
CA PRO A 207 -45.18 33.41 5.60
C PRO A 207 -46.33 32.68 4.82
N GLY A 208 -46.87 31.64 5.43
CA GLY A 208 -48.10 30.97 4.93
C GLY A 208 -47.88 29.76 4.02
N ALA A 209 -46.69 29.41 3.57
CA ALA A 209 -46.44 28.23 2.76
C ALA A 209 -45.71 27.15 3.59
N ILE A 210 -46.34 26.01 3.77
CA ILE A 210 -45.69 24.81 4.35
C ILE A 210 -44.89 24.13 3.24
N ASN A 211 -43.58 24.26 3.30
CA ASN A 211 -42.69 23.62 2.36
C ASN A 211 -41.97 22.46 3.07
N GLN A 212 -42.33 21.25 2.76
CA GLN A 212 -41.74 20.04 3.34
C GLN A 212 -40.31 19.80 2.84
N SER A 213 -39.82 20.57 1.87
CA SER A 213 -38.51 20.36 1.29
C SER A 213 -37.39 21.08 2.05
N PHE A 214 -36.25 20.42 2.14
CA PHE A 214 -35.01 20.99 2.66
C PHE A 214 -33.83 20.65 1.75
N MET A 215 -32.78 21.48 1.82
CA MET A 215 -31.58 21.27 1.05
C MET A 215 -30.53 20.58 1.90
N LEU A 216 -30.04 19.43 1.43
CA LEU A 216 -28.83 18.81 1.96
C LEU A 216 -27.63 19.54 1.36
N VAL A 217 -26.79 20.09 2.22
CA VAL A 217 -25.67 20.91 1.80
C VAL A 217 -24.32 20.26 2.14
N ALA A 218 -23.28 20.62 1.38
CA ALA A 218 -21.92 20.15 1.60
C ALA A 218 -21.33 20.79 2.88
N PRO A 219 -20.91 20.01 3.87
CA PRO A 219 -20.29 20.56 5.10
C PRO A 219 -18.87 21.06 4.88
N VAL A 220 -18.18 20.54 3.86
CA VAL A 220 -16.81 20.89 3.46
C VAL A 220 -16.72 21.17 1.97
N ALA A 221 -15.70 21.89 1.54
CA ALA A 221 -15.35 22.00 0.13
C ALA A 221 -14.54 20.75 -0.30
N GLY A 222 -14.73 20.29 -1.53
CA GLY A 222 -14.04 19.11 -2.06
C GLY A 222 -14.64 18.64 -3.37
N VAL A 223 -14.45 17.38 -3.66
CA VAL A 223 -15.05 16.68 -4.81
C VAL A 223 -15.99 15.59 -4.29
N VAL A 224 -17.17 15.46 -4.89
CA VAL A 224 -18.06 14.34 -4.60
C VAL A 224 -17.43 13.06 -5.13
N VAL A 225 -16.92 12.21 -4.24
CA VAL A 225 -16.22 10.98 -4.61
C VAL A 225 -17.14 9.76 -4.63
N GLU A 226 -18.20 9.79 -3.84
CA GLU A 226 -19.22 8.75 -3.82
C GLU A 226 -20.62 9.37 -3.72
N ARG A 227 -21.58 8.69 -4.33
CA ARG A 227 -23.00 8.99 -4.23
C ARG A 227 -23.78 7.68 -4.12
N ASN A 228 -24.34 7.43 -2.95
CA ASN A 228 -25.09 6.20 -2.62
C ASN A 228 -26.58 6.48 -2.51
N SER A 229 -27.10 7.33 -3.38
CA SER A 229 -28.49 7.77 -3.36
C SER A 229 -29.05 7.97 -4.77
N ASN A 230 -30.33 7.72 -4.91
CA ASN A 230 -31.06 7.89 -6.17
C ASN A 230 -32.27 8.79 -5.96
N PRO A 231 -32.73 9.53 -7.00
CA PRO A 231 -33.97 10.26 -6.93
C PRO A 231 -35.12 9.32 -6.58
N GLY A 232 -36.04 9.76 -5.70
CA GLY A 232 -37.15 8.97 -5.22
C GLY A 232 -36.84 7.98 -4.10
N ALA A 233 -35.59 7.79 -3.73
CA ALA A 233 -35.23 6.92 -2.62
C ALA A 233 -35.69 7.49 -1.28
N GLU A 234 -36.16 6.61 -0.42
CA GLU A 234 -36.52 6.94 0.96
C GLU A 234 -35.26 6.85 1.84
N VAL A 235 -35.04 7.87 2.66
CA VAL A 235 -33.96 7.95 3.61
C VAL A 235 -34.50 7.83 5.02
N ARG A 236 -33.89 6.96 5.81
CA ARG A 236 -34.27 6.71 7.21
C ARG A 236 -33.07 7.01 8.10
N THR A 237 -33.33 7.58 9.26
CA THR A 237 -32.30 7.94 10.23
C THR A 237 -32.03 6.86 11.27
N ASP A 238 -32.94 5.88 11.36
CA ASP A 238 -32.89 4.75 12.29
C ASP A 238 -32.01 3.57 11.79
N VAL A 239 -31.61 3.59 10.53
CA VAL A 239 -30.77 2.57 9.91
C VAL A 239 -29.38 3.14 9.71
N GLN A 240 -28.35 2.47 10.24
CA GLN A 240 -26.94 2.75 9.90
C GLN A 240 -26.70 2.34 8.44
N GLY A 241 -27.04 3.23 7.52
CA GLY A 241 -26.84 3.04 6.09
C GLY A 241 -25.53 3.65 5.59
N ALA A 242 -25.24 3.43 4.31
CA ALA A 242 -24.16 4.14 3.62
C ALA A 242 -24.45 5.66 3.60
N PRO A 243 -23.43 6.52 3.67
CA PRO A 243 -23.60 7.96 3.53
C PRO A 243 -24.21 8.27 2.15
N LEU A 244 -25.07 9.27 2.08
CA LEU A 244 -25.70 9.68 0.80
C LEU A 244 -24.64 10.22 -0.18
N PHE A 245 -23.67 10.96 0.35
CA PHE A 245 -22.54 11.48 -0.40
C PHE A 245 -21.26 11.35 0.42
N VAL A 246 -20.15 11.12 -0.25
CA VAL A 246 -18.80 11.27 0.31
C VAL A 246 -18.11 12.40 -0.45
N ILE A 247 -17.64 13.39 0.29
CA ILE A 247 -16.92 14.54 -0.25
C ILE A 247 -15.51 14.48 0.30
N SER A 248 -14.51 14.49 -0.58
CA SER A 248 -13.11 14.40 -0.20
C SER A 248 -12.24 15.29 -1.08
N ASP A 249 -11.00 15.49 -0.65
CA ASP A 249 -9.96 16.14 -1.44
C ASP A 249 -9.06 15.08 -2.09
N PRO A 250 -9.24 14.79 -3.41
CA PRO A 250 -8.46 13.77 -4.09
C PRO A 250 -7.01 14.15 -4.36
N THR A 251 -6.57 15.35 -3.97
CA THR A 251 -5.17 15.82 -4.14
C THR A 251 -4.23 15.26 -3.06
N ALA A 252 -4.76 14.66 -2.03
CA ALA A 252 -4.02 13.93 -1.00
C ALA A 252 -4.77 12.65 -0.64
N LEU A 253 -4.01 11.57 -0.48
CA LEU A 253 -4.54 10.26 -0.06
C LEU A 253 -3.76 9.75 1.14
N TRP A 254 -4.34 8.82 1.85
CA TRP A 254 -3.62 8.00 2.80
C TRP A 254 -3.28 6.65 2.20
N ALA A 255 -2.07 6.18 2.47
CA ALA A 255 -1.69 4.80 2.28
C ALA A 255 -1.79 4.09 3.64
N MET A 256 -2.69 3.14 3.73
CA MET A 256 -2.81 2.21 4.86
C MET A 256 -1.93 1.01 4.54
N ILE A 257 -0.77 0.93 5.20
CA ILE A 257 0.26 -0.07 4.94
C ILE A 257 0.20 -1.11 6.04
N ASP A 258 0.21 -2.37 5.65
CA ASP A 258 0.23 -3.52 6.56
C ASP A 258 1.68 -3.91 6.82
N VAL A 259 2.12 -3.75 8.06
CA VAL A 259 3.49 -4.04 8.49
C VAL A 259 3.48 -5.22 9.43
N ASP A 260 4.19 -6.28 9.04
CA ASP A 260 4.36 -7.46 9.91
C ASP A 260 5.07 -7.09 11.21
N GLU A 261 4.73 -7.77 12.30
CA GLU A 261 5.31 -7.56 13.62
C GLU A 261 6.86 -7.62 13.59
N ALA A 262 7.43 -8.54 12.81
CA ALA A 262 8.88 -8.68 12.65
C ALA A 262 9.54 -7.49 11.91
N GLN A 263 8.77 -6.71 11.16
CA GLN A 263 9.24 -5.58 10.35
C GLN A 263 8.92 -4.22 10.97
N LEU A 264 8.21 -4.22 12.09
CA LEU A 264 7.72 -2.98 12.73
C LEU A 264 8.86 -2.00 13.08
N ALA A 265 10.02 -2.53 13.49
CA ALA A 265 11.18 -1.70 13.82
C ALA A 265 11.75 -0.93 12.61
N LEU A 266 11.34 -1.26 11.38
CA LEU A 266 11.82 -0.62 10.15
C LEU A 266 11.03 0.64 9.79
N VAL A 267 9.88 0.87 10.42
CA VAL A 267 8.97 1.95 10.06
C VAL A 267 8.77 2.88 11.24
N GLN A 268 9.03 4.17 11.01
CA GLN A 268 8.92 5.21 12.03
C GLN A 268 8.13 6.42 11.50
N PRO A 269 7.42 7.15 12.38
CA PRO A 269 6.79 8.40 12.00
C PRO A 269 7.79 9.38 11.40
N GLY A 270 7.39 10.08 10.34
CA GLY A 270 8.24 11.01 9.58
C GLY A 270 9.11 10.36 8.50
N GLN A 271 9.17 9.02 8.44
CA GLN A 271 9.97 8.31 7.45
C GLN A 271 9.36 8.45 6.04
N ALA A 272 10.23 8.66 5.04
CA ALA A 272 9.84 8.64 3.64
C ALA A 272 9.72 7.18 3.15
N LEU A 273 8.67 6.93 2.37
CA LEU A 273 8.41 5.67 1.68
C LEU A 273 8.26 5.93 0.18
N LEU A 274 8.59 4.95 -0.62
CA LEU A 274 8.29 4.95 -2.05
C LEU A 274 7.18 3.93 -2.33
N LEU A 275 6.10 4.40 -2.94
CA LEU A 275 4.95 3.57 -3.27
C LEU A 275 4.98 3.24 -4.76
N SER A 276 4.75 1.98 -5.08
CA SER A 276 4.51 1.51 -6.45
C SER A 276 3.12 0.90 -6.56
N THR A 277 2.51 1.00 -7.73
CA THR A 277 1.18 0.43 -8.00
C THR A 277 1.15 -0.21 -9.38
N ALA A 278 0.34 -1.24 -9.55
CA ALA A 278 0.19 -1.93 -10.83
C ALA A 278 -0.34 -1.04 -11.96
N ALA A 279 -1.08 0.03 -11.62
CA ALA A 279 -1.59 0.99 -12.59
C ALA A 279 -0.49 1.85 -13.22
N TRP A 280 0.63 2.04 -12.51
CA TRP A 280 1.78 2.86 -12.94
C TRP A 280 3.09 2.16 -12.59
N PRO A 281 3.46 1.04 -13.29
CA PRO A 281 4.59 0.21 -12.91
C PRO A 281 5.95 0.91 -13.01
N GLU A 282 6.06 1.91 -13.89
CA GLU A 282 7.29 2.70 -14.11
C GLU A 282 7.40 3.93 -13.21
N ARG A 283 6.46 4.12 -12.28
CA ARG A 283 6.43 5.31 -11.42
C ARG A 283 6.40 4.94 -9.95
N GLU A 284 7.18 5.68 -9.21
CA GLU A 284 7.17 5.66 -7.76
C GLU A 284 6.55 6.96 -7.22
N PHE A 285 5.76 6.82 -6.18
CA PHE A 285 5.07 7.92 -5.52
C PHE A 285 5.62 8.06 -4.11
N ALA A 286 6.11 9.25 -3.80
CA ALA A 286 6.61 9.52 -2.46
C ALA A 286 5.46 9.56 -1.45
N ALA A 287 5.66 8.94 -0.30
CA ALA A 287 4.77 9.01 0.85
C ALA A 287 5.56 9.28 2.11
N THR A 288 4.90 9.84 3.13
CA THR A 288 5.50 10.08 4.44
C THR A 288 4.67 9.40 5.51
N VAL A 289 5.31 8.60 6.34
CA VAL A 289 4.66 7.95 7.50
C VAL A 289 4.18 9.02 8.47
N MET A 290 2.89 9.01 8.76
CA MET A 290 2.26 9.94 9.72
C MET A 290 2.13 9.30 11.10
N SER A 291 1.71 8.04 11.14
CA SER A 291 1.54 7.30 12.39
C SER A 291 1.71 5.80 12.17
N VAL A 292 2.19 5.14 13.21
CA VAL A 292 2.24 3.69 13.35
C VAL A 292 1.16 3.32 14.36
N GLY A 293 0.36 2.31 14.06
CA GLY A 293 -0.70 1.85 14.95
C GLY A 293 -0.16 1.28 16.26
N GLU A 294 -0.91 1.43 17.33
CA GLU A 294 -0.55 0.93 18.67
C GLU A 294 -1.01 -0.51 18.93
N ALA A 295 -1.73 -1.10 17.99
CA ALA A 295 -2.27 -2.46 18.13
C ALA A 295 -1.94 -3.31 16.90
N VAL A 296 -1.69 -4.59 17.15
CA VAL A 296 -1.58 -5.63 16.13
C VAL A 296 -2.97 -6.15 15.81
N ASP A 297 -3.34 -6.19 14.55
CA ASP A 297 -4.56 -6.84 14.09
C ASP A 297 -4.42 -8.37 14.30
N ALA A 298 -5.31 -8.95 15.10
CA ALA A 298 -5.24 -10.34 15.49
C ALA A 298 -5.41 -11.33 14.31
N ASN A 299 -6.10 -10.91 13.23
CA ASN A 299 -6.36 -11.77 12.08
C ASN A 299 -5.19 -11.78 11.10
N SER A 300 -4.66 -10.59 10.77
CA SER A 300 -3.57 -10.42 9.81
C SER A 300 -2.19 -10.48 10.45
N ARG A 301 -2.08 -10.31 11.77
CA ARG A 301 -0.83 -10.14 12.53
C ARG A 301 0.03 -8.98 12.05
N THR A 302 -0.62 -7.95 11.54
CA THR A 302 0.04 -6.73 11.05
C THR A 302 -0.33 -5.53 11.90
N VAL A 303 0.54 -4.55 11.93
CA VAL A 303 0.26 -3.21 12.44
C VAL A 303 -0.06 -2.30 11.27
N LYS A 304 -1.15 -1.53 11.38
CA LYS A 304 -1.54 -0.57 10.36
C LYS A 304 -0.67 0.69 10.47
N VAL A 305 0.04 0.99 9.42
CA VAL A 305 0.84 2.22 9.29
C VAL A 305 0.15 3.15 8.31
N ARG A 306 -0.07 4.37 8.75
CA ARG A 306 -0.71 5.41 7.95
C ARG A 306 0.35 6.35 7.39
N ALA A 307 0.41 6.47 6.07
CA ALA A 307 1.31 7.38 5.38
C ALA A 307 0.52 8.33 4.48
N ARG A 308 0.94 9.60 4.43
CA ARG A 308 0.36 10.61 3.54
C ARG A 308 1.00 10.54 2.17
N VAL A 309 0.16 10.55 1.13
CA VAL A 309 0.55 10.48 -0.27
C VAL A 309 0.05 11.73 -1.00
N PRO A 310 0.92 12.64 -1.42
CA PRO A 310 0.54 13.75 -2.30
C PRO A 310 0.04 13.23 -3.65
N ASN A 311 -1.09 13.73 -4.12
CA ASN A 311 -1.72 13.29 -5.37
C ASN A 311 -2.23 14.49 -6.19
N ALA A 312 -1.43 15.53 -6.35
CA ALA A 312 -1.82 16.76 -7.04
C ALA A 312 -2.30 16.50 -8.48
N THR A 313 -1.73 15.51 -9.15
CA THR A 313 -2.12 15.10 -10.51
C THR A 313 -3.35 14.20 -10.56
N ARG A 314 -3.89 13.76 -9.41
CA ARG A 314 -5.04 12.86 -9.26
C ARG A 314 -4.90 11.53 -10.02
N GLN A 315 -3.66 11.08 -10.24
CA GLN A 315 -3.37 9.80 -10.90
C GLN A 315 -3.69 8.62 -10.01
N LEU A 316 -3.39 8.73 -8.73
CA LEU A 316 -3.73 7.73 -7.74
C LEU A 316 -5.22 7.83 -7.39
N LYS A 317 -5.84 6.67 -7.15
CA LYS A 317 -7.24 6.57 -6.72
C LYS A 317 -7.30 5.88 -5.36
N ALA A 318 -8.27 6.26 -4.56
CA ALA A 318 -8.59 5.51 -3.35
C ALA A 318 -8.89 4.05 -3.71
N GLU A 319 -8.70 3.14 -2.79
CA GLU A 319 -8.84 1.68 -2.93
C GLU A 319 -7.81 1.00 -3.85
N MET A 320 -6.86 1.73 -4.46
CA MET A 320 -5.74 1.10 -5.17
C MET A 320 -4.80 0.37 -4.21
N PHE A 321 -4.40 -0.84 -4.59
CA PHE A 321 -3.34 -1.56 -3.91
C PHE A 321 -1.98 -0.94 -4.26
N VAL A 322 -1.14 -0.82 -3.25
CA VAL A 322 0.22 -0.30 -3.35
C VAL A 322 1.22 -1.21 -2.66
N LYS A 323 2.45 -1.17 -3.15
CA LYS A 323 3.62 -1.74 -2.48
C LYS A 323 4.47 -0.58 -1.99
N ALA A 324 4.75 -0.55 -0.70
CA ALA A 324 5.64 0.44 -0.11
C ALA A 324 7.04 -0.16 0.02
N SER A 325 8.05 0.51 -0.49
CA SER A 325 9.44 0.13 -0.28
C SER A 325 10.03 0.95 0.86
N VAL A 326 10.62 0.24 1.81
CA VAL A 326 11.37 0.81 2.92
C VAL A 326 12.84 0.45 2.74
N SER A 327 13.70 1.45 2.67
CA SER A 327 15.14 1.20 2.66
C SER A 327 15.60 0.86 4.08
N GLN A 328 15.97 -0.38 4.29
CA GLN A 328 16.65 -0.79 5.51
C GLN A 328 18.15 -0.63 5.30
N ARG A 329 18.77 0.31 6.02
CA ARG A 329 20.23 0.34 6.12
C ARG A 329 20.70 -0.93 6.82
N GLY A 330 21.29 -1.83 6.05
CA GLY A 330 21.89 -2.99 6.64
C GLY A 330 23.08 -2.56 7.50
N SER A 331 23.16 -3.00 8.74
CA SER A 331 24.33 -2.82 9.61
C SER A 331 25.23 -4.05 9.64
N LEU A 332 24.78 -5.16 9.06
CA LEU A 332 25.43 -6.46 9.15
C LEU A 332 26.04 -6.86 7.81
N PRO A 333 27.22 -7.50 7.81
CA PRO A 333 27.83 -8.05 6.61
C PRO A 333 26.88 -9.05 5.92
N LEU A 334 26.95 -9.11 4.60
CA LEU A 334 26.14 -10.03 3.80
C LEU A 334 27.04 -11.08 3.14
N VAL A 335 26.57 -12.32 3.17
CA VAL A 335 27.18 -13.43 2.45
C VAL A 335 26.13 -14.08 1.52
N PRO A 336 26.53 -14.50 0.31
CA PRO A 336 25.64 -15.25 -0.57
C PRO A 336 25.17 -16.57 0.08
N ALA A 337 23.95 -16.99 -0.24
CA ALA A 337 23.39 -18.22 0.31
C ALA A 337 24.24 -19.46 -0.08
N ASP A 338 24.83 -19.43 -1.27
CA ASP A 338 25.70 -20.50 -1.80
C ASP A 338 27.03 -20.65 -1.05
N ALA A 339 27.42 -19.67 -0.22
CA ALA A 339 28.60 -19.73 0.60
C ALA A 339 28.41 -20.51 1.91
N VAL A 340 27.16 -20.80 2.28
CA VAL A 340 26.78 -21.35 3.59
C VAL A 340 26.51 -22.83 3.50
N PHE A 341 27.14 -23.61 4.36
CA PHE A 341 26.97 -25.06 4.47
C PHE A 341 26.45 -25.42 5.86
N LEU A 342 25.70 -26.51 5.93
CA LEU A 342 25.27 -27.10 7.20
C LEU A 342 26.22 -28.23 7.59
N ARG A 343 26.70 -28.22 8.83
CA ARG A 343 27.47 -29.28 9.46
C ARG A 343 26.79 -29.67 10.79
N GLY A 344 26.04 -30.74 10.74
CA GLY A 344 25.13 -31.05 11.84
C GLY A 344 24.09 -29.93 12.03
N SER A 345 24.08 -29.32 13.20
CA SER A 345 23.20 -28.19 13.55
C SER A 345 23.86 -26.81 13.34
N GLN A 346 25.14 -26.78 12.91
CA GLN A 346 25.90 -25.52 12.78
C GLN A 346 25.98 -25.06 11.33
N GLN A 347 25.80 -23.76 11.14
CA GLN A 347 26.09 -23.08 9.86
C GLN A 347 27.59 -22.77 9.79
N VAL A 348 28.22 -23.16 8.70
CA VAL A 348 29.64 -22.94 8.45
C VAL A 348 29.86 -22.35 7.08
N LEU A 349 30.96 -21.62 6.89
CA LEU A 349 31.43 -21.18 5.58
C LEU A 349 32.99 -21.24 5.54
N PHE A 350 33.54 -21.08 4.36
CA PHE A 350 34.98 -21.03 4.16
C PHE A 350 35.45 -19.62 3.90
N VAL A 351 36.39 -19.16 4.69
CA VAL A 351 37.05 -17.85 4.57
C VAL A 351 38.42 -18.07 3.94
N HIS A 352 38.71 -17.32 2.89
CA HIS A 352 40.06 -17.27 2.27
C HIS A 352 40.99 -16.45 3.14
N LYS A 353 42.08 -17.07 3.62
CA LYS A 353 43.06 -16.45 4.54
C LYS A 353 44.35 -16.00 3.85
N GLY A 354 44.40 -16.19 2.56
CA GLY A 354 45.58 -15.92 1.70
C GLY A 354 45.74 -17.00 0.65
N PRO A 355 46.66 -16.83 -0.29
CA PRO A 355 46.84 -17.73 -1.41
C PRO A 355 46.88 -19.20 -0.99
N GLY A 356 45.97 -20.03 -1.50
CA GLY A 356 45.85 -21.46 -1.22
C GLY A 356 45.40 -21.83 0.19
N LYS A 357 44.93 -20.90 1.05
CA LYS A 357 44.55 -21.19 2.44
C LYS A 357 43.07 -20.84 2.69
N TYR A 358 42.31 -21.82 3.18
CA TYR A 358 40.87 -21.72 3.43
C TYR A 358 40.54 -22.20 4.83
N GLU A 359 39.92 -21.34 5.62
CA GLU A 359 39.51 -21.63 6.99
C GLU A 359 38.00 -21.89 7.05
N ARG A 360 37.62 -23.09 7.52
CA ARG A 360 36.21 -23.36 7.84
C ARG A 360 35.85 -22.66 9.15
N ARG A 361 34.86 -21.75 9.10
CA ARG A 361 34.44 -20.96 10.24
C ARG A 361 32.96 -21.16 10.53
N ALA A 362 32.63 -21.42 11.80
CA ALA A 362 31.23 -21.41 12.24
C ALA A 362 30.69 -19.99 12.26
N VAL A 363 29.49 -19.81 11.78
CA VAL A 363 28.83 -18.50 11.66
C VAL A 363 27.44 -18.54 12.26
N LYS A 364 27.00 -17.40 12.79
CA LYS A 364 25.59 -17.18 13.15
C LYS A 364 24.99 -16.25 12.09
N LEU A 365 23.94 -16.73 11.44
CA LEU A 365 23.33 -16.05 10.30
C LEU A 365 21.84 -15.82 10.56
N ARG A 366 21.32 -14.77 9.90
CA ARG A 366 19.90 -14.48 9.81
C ARG A 366 19.51 -14.32 8.34
N PRO A 367 18.37 -14.83 7.89
CA PRO A 367 17.92 -14.62 6.52
C PRO A 367 17.87 -13.13 6.15
N ALA A 368 18.37 -12.79 4.95
CA ALA A 368 18.39 -11.45 4.38
C ALA A 368 17.86 -11.46 2.94
N GLY A 369 16.75 -12.15 2.73
CA GLY A 369 16.17 -12.40 1.42
C GLY A 369 16.52 -13.77 0.85
N PRO A 370 16.10 -14.08 -0.39
CA PRO A 370 16.23 -15.42 -0.96
C PRO A 370 17.67 -15.80 -1.33
N GLN A 371 18.56 -14.83 -1.55
CA GLN A 371 19.91 -15.06 -2.07
C GLN A 371 21.04 -14.72 -1.10
N PHE A 372 20.73 -14.09 0.04
CA PHE A 372 21.72 -13.60 0.99
C PHE A 372 21.39 -13.93 2.43
N TRP A 373 22.44 -14.01 3.25
CA TRP A 373 22.38 -14.11 4.69
C TRP A 373 23.11 -12.93 5.33
N SER A 374 22.49 -12.32 6.34
CA SER A 374 23.18 -11.35 7.23
C SER A 374 23.99 -12.08 8.26
N VAL A 375 25.23 -11.69 8.42
CA VAL A 375 26.17 -12.30 9.37
C VAL A 375 26.07 -11.60 10.71
N LEU A 376 25.65 -12.33 11.74
CA LEU A 376 25.63 -11.86 13.12
C LEU A 376 27.01 -12.05 13.79
N GLN A 377 27.68 -13.17 13.48
CA GLN A 377 29.00 -13.51 14.02
C GLN A 377 29.77 -14.40 13.04
N GLY A 378 31.11 -14.23 12.97
CA GLY A 378 32.01 -15.17 12.32
C GLY A 378 32.77 -14.62 11.13
N VAL A 379 32.28 -13.60 10.42
CA VAL A 379 32.99 -12.93 9.29
C VAL A 379 32.80 -11.43 9.35
N ASN A 380 33.77 -10.72 8.82
CA ASN A 380 33.77 -9.27 8.74
C ASN A 380 33.63 -8.81 7.29
N VAL A 381 33.27 -7.53 7.13
CA VAL A 381 33.26 -6.88 5.81
C VAL A 381 34.68 -6.89 5.26
N GLY A 382 34.86 -7.28 4.01
CA GLY A 382 36.14 -7.40 3.33
C GLY A 382 36.76 -8.80 3.39
N ASP A 383 36.28 -9.71 4.27
CA ASP A 383 36.66 -11.12 4.19
C ASP A 383 36.21 -11.70 2.85
N SER A 384 37.00 -12.58 2.24
CA SER A 384 36.64 -13.30 1.03
C SER A 384 36.11 -14.69 1.40
N VAL A 385 34.89 -15.03 0.94
CA VAL A 385 34.23 -16.31 1.22
C VAL A 385 34.09 -17.15 -0.05
N VAL A 386 34.11 -18.46 0.11
CA VAL A 386 33.99 -19.41 -0.99
C VAL A 386 32.50 -19.63 -1.31
N VAL A 387 32.07 -19.32 -2.52
CA VAL A 387 30.70 -19.54 -3.04
C VAL A 387 30.57 -20.70 -4.04
N GLY A 388 31.70 -21.22 -4.50
CA GLY A 388 31.73 -22.39 -5.39
C GLY A 388 32.85 -23.33 -4.98
N GLY A 389 32.64 -24.65 -5.02
CA GLY A 389 33.64 -25.64 -4.64
C GLY A 389 33.83 -25.84 -3.12
N GLY A 390 33.04 -25.17 -2.27
CA GLY A 390 33.16 -25.30 -0.81
C GLY A 390 32.86 -26.72 -0.29
N LEU A 391 32.07 -27.50 -1.03
CA LEU A 391 31.80 -28.89 -0.68
C LEU A 391 33.08 -29.75 -0.76
N TYR A 392 33.98 -29.48 -1.72
CA TYR A 392 35.28 -30.10 -1.86
C TYR A 392 36.17 -29.80 -0.64
N LEU A 393 36.21 -28.55 -0.19
CA LEU A 393 36.96 -28.16 1.00
C LEU A 393 36.40 -28.85 2.27
N ASN A 394 35.08 -29.00 2.34
CA ASN A 394 34.46 -29.68 3.47
C ASN A 394 34.82 -31.18 3.49
N GLN A 395 34.82 -31.82 2.32
CA GLN A 395 35.23 -33.21 2.18
C GLN A 395 36.69 -33.43 2.62
N LEU A 396 37.63 -32.57 2.22
CA LEU A 396 39.03 -32.64 2.65
C LEU A 396 39.18 -32.57 4.15
N LEU A 397 38.44 -31.66 4.82
CA LEU A 397 38.44 -31.52 6.27
C LEU A 397 37.79 -32.68 7.02
N ASP A 398 36.82 -33.36 6.43
CA ASP A 398 36.13 -34.48 7.08
C ASP A 398 36.86 -35.81 6.83
N THR A 399 37.67 -35.93 5.74
CA THR A 399 38.48 -37.13 5.44
C THR A 399 39.79 -37.14 6.24
N ALA A 400 40.31 -35.98 6.65
CA ALA A 400 41.55 -35.84 7.42
C ALA A 400 41.39 -36.06 8.94
N LYS A 401 40.23 -36.48 9.41
CA LYS A 401 39.91 -36.90 10.76
C LYS A 401 40.08 -38.40 10.92
#